data_6338718291612fe44e02290ef66a6fba
#
_entry.id   6338718291612fe44e02290ef66a6fba
#
_cell.length_a   1.000
_cell.length_b   1.000
_cell.length_c   1.000
_cell.angle_alpha   90.00
_cell.angle_beta   90.00
_cell.angle_gamma   90.00
#
_symmetry.space_group_name_H-M   'P 1'
#
loop_
_entity.id
_entity.type
_entity.pdbx_description
1 polymer ?
#
loop_
_entity_poly.entity_id
_entity_poly.type
_entity_poly.pdbx_seq_one_letter_code
_entity_poly.pdbx_strand_id
1 'polypeptide(L)' 'MRNCYLYGERNLSGERIFQARKERKLSQEKLAELMRQRGVDIDRMAISSIENRERSVSDYELVALAEIYGVSLAWLIGRE' A
#
# COMPACT_ATOMS: atom_id res chain seq x y z
N MET A 1 -1.18 18.76 10.31
CA MET A 1 -0.62 18.48 10.11
C MET A 1 0.38 18.62 9.49
N ARG A 2 0.84 18.82 9.19
CA ARG A 2 1.76 18.92 8.77
C ARG A 2 2.69 17.92 8.74
N ASN A 3 2.53 16.83 9.07
CA ASN A 3 3.43 15.72 9.09
C ASN A 3 3.97 15.34 7.75
N CYS A 4 3.20 15.59 6.71
CA CYS A 4 3.63 15.32 5.34
C CYS A 4 4.90 16.07 4.98
N TYR A 5 5.08 17.25 5.52
CA TYR A 5 6.29 18.01 5.26
C TYR A 5 7.51 17.34 5.83
N LEU A 6 7.37 16.85 7.08
CA LEU A 6 8.51 16.24 7.76
C LEU A 6 8.96 14.97 7.08
N TYR A 7 8.03 14.23 6.52
CA TYR A 7 8.33 12.93 5.92
C TYR A 7 8.32 12.97 4.39
N GLY A 8 8.17 14.16 3.81
CA GLY A 8 8.30 14.37 2.39
C GLY A 8 7.07 14.07 1.57
N GLU A 9 6.29 13.08 1.94
CA GLU A 9 5.16 12.61 1.15
C GLU A 9 3.99 12.29 2.05
N ARG A 10 2.78 12.39 1.49
CA ARG A 10 1.58 12.02 2.21
C ARG A 10 1.43 10.49 2.38
N ASN A 11 2.25 9.75 1.67
CA ASN A 11 2.14 8.30 1.60
C ASN A 11 3.54 7.73 1.79
N LEU A 12 3.83 7.24 2.98
CA LEU A 12 5.14 6.68 3.31
C LEU A 12 5.33 5.27 2.75
N SER A 13 4.23 4.58 2.45
CA SER A 13 4.28 3.16 2.16
C SER A 13 4.25 2.83 0.67
N GLY A 14 3.96 3.80 -0.19
CA GLY A 14 3.72 3.52 -1.60
C GLY A 14 4.86 2.77 -2.27
N GLU A 15 6.10 3.16 -1.99
CA GLU A 15 7.26 2.55 -2.58
C GLU A 15 7.42 1.10 -2.13
N ARG A 16 7.21 0.82 -0.83
CA ARG A 16 7.28 -0.53 -0.30
C ARG A 16 6.14 -1.39 -0.83
N ILE A 17 4.96 -0.80 -0.99
CA ILE A 17 3.81 -1.51 -1.56
C ILE A 17 4.14 -1.96 -2.98
N PHE A 18 4.71 -1.06 -3.78
CA PHE A 18 5.12 -1.38 -5.14
C PHE A 18 6.19 -2.47 -5.14
N GLN A 19 7.23 -2.29 -4.35
CA GLN A 19 8.35 -3.23 -4.26
C GLN A 19 7.87 -4.62 -3.90
N ALA A 20 7.06 -4.73 -2.85
CA ALA A 20 6.58 -6.02 -2.37
C ALA A 20 5.70 -6.70 -3.40
N ARG A 21 4.89 -5.92 -4.13
CA ARG A 21 4.04 -6.48 -5.17
C ARG A 21 4.89 -7.07 -6.30
N LYS A 22 5.91 -6.33 -6.72
CA LYS A 22 6.80 -6.80 -7.80
C LYS A 22 7.55 -8.05 -7.38
N GLU A 23 8.02 -8.09 -6.14
CA GLU A 23 8.74 -9.25 -5.63
C GLU A 23 7.86 -10.49 -5.64
N ARG A 24 6.56 -10.32 -5.46
CA ARG A 24 5.60 -11.42 -5.44
C ARG A 24 4.98 -11.69 -6.80
N LYS A 25 5.42 -10.93 -7.82
CA LYS A 25 4.97 -11.09 -9.20
C LYS A 25 3.45 -10.97 -9.30
N LEU A 26 2.88 -10.07 -8.52
CA LEU A 26 1.45 -9.79 -8.57
C LEU A 26 1.21 -8.60 -9.47
N SER A 27 0.15 -8.67 -10.30
CA SER A 27 -0.29 -7.51 -11.05
C SER A 27 -1.06 -6.59 -10.11
N GLN A 28 -1.24 -5.34 -10.54
CA GLN A 28 -2.07 -4.40 -9.79
C GLN A 28 -3.51 -4.92 -9.70
N GLU A 29 -4.00 -5.52 -10.77
CA GLU A 29 -5.35 -6.07 -10.78
C GLU A 29 -5.48 -7.23 -9.79
N LYS A 30 -4.48 -8.11 -9.75
CA LYS A 30 -4.51 -9.23 -8.82
C LYS A 30 -4.45 -8.74 -7.37
N LEU A 31 -3.62 -7.74 -7.11
CA LEU A 31 -3.56 -7.17 -5.76
C LEU A 31 -4.91 -6.58 -5.37
N ALA A 32 -5.55 -5.84 -6.29
CA ALA A 32 -6.86 -5.26 -6.01
C ALA A 32 -7.87 -6.37 -5.68
N GLU A 33 -7.82 -7.47 -6.42
CA GLU A 33 -8.70 -8.60 -6.17
C GLU A 33 -8.49 -9.18 -4.76
N LEU A 34 -7.23 -9.35 -4.36
CA LEU A 34 -6.91 -9.87 -3.02
C LEU A 34 -7.38 -8.91 -1.93
N MET A 35 -7.28 -7.61 -2.19
CA MET A 35 -7.77 -6.60 -1.26
C MET A 35 -9.29 -6.70 -1.11
N ARG A 36 -10.00 -6.85 -2.23
CA ARG A 36 -11.46 -6.96 -2.19
C ARG A 36 -11.91 -8.21 -1.44
N GLN A 37 -11.13 -9.29 -1.52
CA GLN A 37 -11.43 -10.50 -0.77
C GLN A 37 -11.34 -10.28 0.74
N ARG A 38 -10.63 -9.24 1.16
CA ARG A 38 -10.53 -8.86 2.57
C ARG A 38 -11.50 -7.74 2.93
N GLY A 39 -12.42 -7.45 2.04
CA GLY A 39 -13.44 -6.43 2.32
C GLY A 39 -13.00 -5.01 2.04
N VAL A 40 -11.86 -4.84 1.38
CA VAL A 40 -11.37 -3.51 1.02
C VAL A 40 -11.77 -3.23 -0.43
N ASP A 41 -12.69 -2.30 -0.62
CA ASP A 41 -13.24 -2.01 -1.93
C ASP A 41 -12.30 -1.07 -2.68
N ILE A 42 -11.40 -1.64 -3.44
CA ILE A 42 -10.36 -0.90 -4.12
C ILE A 42 -10.15 -1.51 -5.51
N ASP A 43 -9.82 -0.69 -6.49
CA ASP A 43 -9.61 -1.17 -7.85
C ASP A 43 -8.14 -0.96 -8.25
N ARG A 44 -7.81 -1.39 -9.47
CA ARG A 44 -6.46 -1.31 -9.99
C ARG A 44 -5.96 0.14 -10.04
N MET A 45 -6.82 1.07 -10.40
CA MET A 45 -6.41 2.47 -10.50
C MET A 45 -6.05 3.03 -9.14
N ALA A 46 -6.79 2.63 -8.10
CA ALA A 46 -6.48 3.05 -6.74
C ALA A 46 -5.14 2.49 -6.31
N ILE A 47 -4.84 1.24 -6.66
CA ILE A 47 -3.53 0.65 -6.37
C ILE A 47 -2.43 1.47 -7.05
N SER A 48 -2.65 1.84 -8.31
CA SER A 48 -1.68 2.64 -9.04
C SER A 48 -1.43 3.98 -8.35
N SER A 49 -2.49 4.64 -7.91
CA SER A 49 -2.36 5.92 -7.22
C SER A 49 -1.62 5.78 -5.91
N ILE A 50 -1.85 4.68 -5.19
CA ILE A 50 -1.13 4.42 -3.95
C ILE A 50 0.36 4.24 -4.23
N GLU A 51 0.70 3.45 -5.24
CA GLU A 51 2.10 3.16 -5.56
C GLU A 51 2.83 4.39 -6.06
N ASN A 52 2.13 5.27 -6.75
CA ASN A 52 2.71 6.52 -7.24
C ASN A 52 2.68 7.62 -6.19
N ARG A 53 2.17 7.31 -5.00
CA ARG A 53 2.08 8.24 -3.88
C ARG A 53 1.22 9.45 -4.19
N GLU A 54 0.21 9.25 -5.02
CA GLU A 54 -0.73 10.30 -5.39
C GLU A 54 -1.90 10.39 -4.43
N ARG A 55 -2.08 9.37 -3.58
CA ARG A 55 -3.09 9.41 -2.53
C ARG A 55 -2.57 8.72 -1.28
N SER A 56 -3.19 9.05 -0.16
CA SER A 56 -2.82 8.44 1.11
C SER A 56 -3.38 7.02 1.18
N VAL A 57 -2.86 6.24 2.12
CA VAL A 57 -3.29 4.87 2.36
C VAL A 57 -3.93 4.86 3.73
N SER A 58 -5.17 4.36 3.83
CA SER A 58 -5.87 4.30 5.10
C SER A 58 -5.31 3.17 5.96
N ASP A 59 -5.62 3.21 7.25
CA ASP A 59 -5.10 2.21 8.17
C ASP A 59 -5.58 0.80 7.81
N TYR A 60 -6.85 0.64 7.46
CA TYR A 60 -7.34 -0.70 7.12
C TYR A 60 -6.75 -1.20 5.81
N GLU A 61 -6.42 -0.29 4.89
CA GLU A 61 -5.74 -0.67 3.65
C GLU A 61 -4.34 -1.18 3.96
N LEU A 62 -3.64 -0.52 4.88
CA LEU A 62 -2.30 -0.96 5.29
C LEU A 62 -2.34 -2.32 5.95
N VAL A 63 -3.33 -2.55 6.81
CA VAL A 63 -3.45 -3.85 7.47
C VAL A 63 -3.68 -4.95 6.44
N ALA A 64 -4.57 -4.73 5.48
CA ALA A 64 -4.84 -5.72 4.46
C ALA A 64 -3.58 -6.00 3.62
N LEU A 65 -2.85 -4.96 3.25
CA LEU A 65 -1.63 -5.13 2.48
C LEU A 65 -0.58 -5.91 3.26
N ALA A 66 -0.44 -5.59 4.55
CA ALA A 66 0.52 -6.31 5.39
C ALA A 66 0.18 -7.79 5.45
N GLU A 67 -1.09 -8.12 5.57
CA GLU A 67 -1.53 -9.51 5.63
C GLU A 67 -1.31 -10.24 4.30
N ILE A 68 -1.64 -9.57 3.20
CA ILE A 68 -1.47 -10.16 1.88
C ILE A 68 0.01 -10.44 1.62
N TYR A 69 0.86 -9.50 1.95
CA TYR A 69 2.29 -9.62 1.69
C TYR A 69 3.02 -10.44 2.74
N GLY A 70 2.43 -10.64 3.91
CA GLY A 70 3.10 -11.35 5.01
C GLY A 70 4.22 -10.53 5.63
N VAL A 71 4.05 -9.22 5.72
CA VAL A 71 5.04 -8.32 6.29
C VAL A 71 4.40 -7.53 7.43
N SER A 72 5.24 -6.88 8.23
CA SER A 72 4.74 -6.04 9.32
C SER A 72 4.28 -4.68 8.79
N LEU A 73 3.42 -4.03 9.57
CA LEU A 73 3.05 -2.66 9.26
C LEU A 73 4.27 -1.75 9.29
N ALA A 74 5.18 -1.99 10.25
CA ALA A 74 6.39 -1.18 10.35
C ALA A 74 7.23 -1.27 9.09
N TRP A 75 7.31 -2.46 8.50
CA TRP A 75 8.05 -2.61 7.25
C TRP A 75 7.40 -1.82 6.13
N LEU A 76 6.06 -1.87 6.06
CA LEU A 76 5.35 -1.17 4.98
C LEU A 76 5.59 0.33 5.01
N ILE A 77 5.69 0.91 6.19
CA ILE A 77 5.89 2.36 6.30
C ILE A 77 7.37 2.73 6.42
N GLY A 78 8.26 1.76 6.21
CA GLY A 78 9.70 2.05 6.17
C GLY A 78 10.35 2.23 7.52
N ARG A 79 9.76 1.63 8.57
CA ARG A 79 10.29 1.76 9.93
C ARG A 79 10.94 0.48 10.44
N GLU A 80 11.15 -0.45 9.54
CA GLU A 80 11.74 -1.74 9.94
C GLU A 80 12.78 -2.18 8.95
#